data_fec9c274b940bfccb0c4e10e782b8801
#
_entry.id   fec9c274b940bfccb0c4e10e782b8801
#
_cell.length_a   1.000
_cell.length_b   1.000
_cell.length_c   1.000
_cell.angle_alpha   90.00
_cell.angle_beta   90.00
_cell.angle_gamma   90.00
#
_symmetry.space_group_name_H-M   'P 1'
#
loop_
_entity.id
_entity.type
_entity.pdbx_description
1 polymer ?
#
loop_
_entity_poly.entity_id
_entity_poly.type
_entity_poly.pdbx_seq_one_letter_code
_entity_poly.pdbx_strand_id
1 'polypeptide(L)'
;MKGDADADAPRRADSSRAGDGDSLHSPPMIDRDAVRDNAKYLRNVRPVDPDEIADYIEGAPHPAVVKQTLREEAHDLGLFERDDGTFVPANADPAPVRNWSPAAFPDDYSFALEDLLIGRYGANWHVGESGDRLRERVRQLKEDYYRGNPVEYDEDAALGYAIYHLPDYYAAVGYVLSDLAERSLLPRNPRVLDVGAGTGGPALGLHDYLPDDSVVDYHAVEPSASADVLDRMLGETRRNFRTTVHRETAEAFAPDGEYDIVLFASVLSELDDPAAVVRKYLDALAADGAVVAIAPADRNTSIGLREVEREVAPADGDVTVYSPALRLWDGYAPSDRGWSFDVRPDLDVPGFQRRLDEGRAGDEDEGTFVNVDVQYSYSVLRTDGERRLDVRGNPARFAKMAEMERHVTNRIDLLAVKLSHDLSEGNNQVFKIGDGSEAVDHYAVRTRDTVLNADVADADYGDVLVFENVLSLWNDDEGAYNLVVDDETLVDRVA
;
A
#
# COMPACT_ATOMS: atom_id res chain seq x y z
N MET A 1 68.29 -51.20 3.87
CA MET A 1 67.91 -52.62 3.99
C MET A 1 66.55 -52.73 3.32
N LYS A 2 66.57 -53.16 2.12
CA LYS A 2 66.27 -54.50 1.64
C LYS A 2 64.83 -54.87 2.01
N GLY A 3 63.90 -55.22 1.13
CA GLY A 3 63.95 -55.77 -0.24
C GLY A 3 62.46 -55.85 -0.68
N ASP A 4 62.15 -55.60 -1.95
CA ASP A 4 61.97 -56.62 -3.02
C ASP A 4 60.98 -57.71 -2.61
N ALA A 5 60.01 -58.06 -3.36
CA ALA A 5 59.80 -58.33 -4.77
C ALA A 5 58.34 -58.81 -4.90
N ASP A 6 57.73 -58.54 -5.93
CA ASP A 6 57.48 -59.24 -7.19
C ASP A 6 56.07 -59.89 -7.32
N ALA A 7 55.41 -59.45 -8.34
CA ALA A 7 54.74 -60.15 -9.43
C ALA A 7 53.69 -61.24 -9.13
N ASP A 8 52.47 -61.04 -9.61
CA ASP A 8 52.00 -61.84 -10.77
C ASP A 8 50.59 -61.38 -11.22
N ALA A 9 50.47 -61.10 -12.50
CA ALA A 9 49.18 -61.11 -13.24
C ALA A 9 48.95 -62.46 -13.89
N PRO A 10 47.69 -62.87 -14.08
CA PRO A 10 47.23 -63.02 -15.45
C PRO A 10 45.74 -62.68 -15.73
N ARG A 11 45.62 -62.08 -16.93
CA ARG A 11 44.64 -62.42 -18.05
C ARG A 11 43.13 -62.38 -17.81
N ARG A 12 42.53 -61.43 -18.50
CA ARG A 12 41.39 -61.45 -19.43
C ARG A 12 40.24 -62.46 -19.19
N ALA A 13 39.03 -61.85 -18.99
CA ALA A 13 37.83 -62.31 -19.69
C ALA A 13 36.97 -61.14 -20.07
N ASP A 14 36.75 -61.01 -21.36
CA ASP A 14 35.86 -60.16 -22.09
C ASP A 14 34.40 -60.53 -21.77
N SER A 15 33.55 -59.58 -21.42
CA SER A 15 32.12 -59.70 -21.66
C SER A 15 31.49 -58.29 -21.75
N SER A 16 31.37 -57.82 -22.96
CA SER A 16 30.44 -56.77 -23.40
C SER A 16 29.04 -57.06 -22.85
N ARG A 17 28.53 -56.08 -22.04
CA ARG A 17 27.11 -55.77 -21.95
C ARG A 17 26.98 -54.28 -21.84
N ALA A 18 26.56 -53.68 -22.93
CA ALA A 18 25.96 -52.38 -22.97
C ALA A 18 24.80 -52.35 -21.99
N GLY A 19 24.94 -51.60 -20.91
CA GLY A 19 23.84 -51.16 -20.06
C GLY A 19 23.36 -49.84 -20.60
N ASP A 20 22.17 -49.85 -21.18
CA ASP A 20 21.40 -48.63 -21.50
C ASP A 20 21.38 -47.75 -20.27
N GLY A 21 22.04 -46.60 -20.38
CA GLY A 21 21.90 -45.53 -19.45
C GLY A 21 20.45 -45.01 -19.52
N ASP A 22 19.73 -45.32 -18.48
CA ASP A 22 18.44 -44.70 -18.18
C ASP A 22 18.67 -43.18 -18.07
N SER A 23 18.56 -42.52 -19.23
CA SER A 23 18.46 -41.06 -19.25
C SER A 23 17.16 -40.74 -18.57
N LEU A 24 17.24 -40.25 -17.32
CA LEU A 24 16.17 -39.54 -16.66
C LEU A 24 15.74 -38.41 -17.61
N HIS A 25 14.75 -38.69 -18.43
CA HIS A 25 14.05 -37.71 -19.21
C HIS A 25 13.41 -36.75 -18.15
N SER A 26 13.93 -35.54 -18.05
CA SER A 26 13.16 -34.47 -17.49
C SER A 26 11.79 -34.46 -18.17
N PRO A 27 10.68 -34.39 -17.45
CA PRO A 27 9.38 -34.33 -18.09
C PRO A 27 9.41 -33.22 -19.14
N PRO A 28 8.89 -33.49 -20.35
CA PRO A 28 8.86 -32.47 -21.40
C PRO A 28 8.17 -31.21 -20.83
N MET A 29 8.87 -30.08 -20.93
CA MET A 29 8.26 -28.81 -20.59
C MET A 29 7.02 -28.63 -21.45
N ILE A 30 5.90 -28.29 -20.83
CA ILE A 30 4.65 -28.02 -21.56
C ILE A 30 4.88 -26.87 -22.56
N ASP A 31 4.30 -27.01 -23.74
CA ASP A 31 4.24 -25.94 -24.72
C ASP A 31 3.29 -24.82 -24.22
N ARG A 32 3.85 -23.79 -23.56
CA ARG A 32 3.08 -22.68 -23.00
C ARG A 32 2.36 -21.88 -24.09
N ASP A 33 2.99 -21.71 -25.26
CA ASP A 33 2.40 -20.97 -26.38
C ASP A 33 1.17 -21.72 -26.92
N ALA A 34 1.23 -23.03 -27.03
CA ALA A 34 0.07 -23.84 -27.39
C ALA A 34 -1.07 -23.73 -26.37
N VAL A 35 -0.77 -23.68 -25.06
CA VAL A 35 -1.80 -23.43 -24.01
C VAL A 35 -2.43 -22.05 -24.20
N ARG A 36 -1.61 -20.99 -24.37
CA ARG A 36 -2.09 -19.62 -24.57
C ARG A 36 -2.98 -19.49 -25.80
N ASP A 37 -2.57 -20.05 -26.93
CA ASP A 37 -3.31 -19.95 -28.20
C ASP A 37 -4.67 -20.65 -28.13
N ASN A 38 -4.70 -21.86 -27.54
CA ASN A 38 -5.95 -22.58 -27.32
C ASN A 38 -6.87 -21.81 -26.36
N ALA A 39 -6.33 -21.28 -25.26
CA ALA A 39 -7.10 -20.48 -24.30
C ALA A 39 -7.67 -19.21 -24.94
N LYS A 40 -6.88 -18.47 -25.74
CA LYS A 40 -7.33 -17.29 -26.50
C LYS A 40 -8.48 -17.60 -27.47
N TYR A 41 -8.45 -18.77 -28.10
CA TYR A 41 -9.51 -19.19 -28.99
C TYR A 41 -10.78 -19.57 -28.20
N LEU A 42 -10.65 -20.44 -27.20
CA LEU A 42 -11.78 -21.01 -26.46
C LEU A 42 -12.51 -19.96 -25.62
N ARG A 43 -11.82 -19.01 -25.00
CA ARG A 43 -12.45 -18.00 -24.13
C ARG A 43 -13.56 -17.18 -24.81
N ASN A 44 -13.52 -17.06 -26.13
CA ASN A 44 -14.52 -16.32 -26.90
C ASN A 44 -15.74 -17.16 -27.27
N VAL A 45 -15.70 -18.47 -27.05
CA VAL A 45 -16.74 -19.43 -27.46
C VAL A 45 -17.44 -20.06 -26.27
N ARG A 46 -16.68 -20.43 -25.24
CA ARG A 46 -17.14 -21.12 -24.04
C ARG A 46 -16.11 -21.03 -22.92
N PRO A 47 -16.43 -21.45 -21.68
CA PRO A 47 -15.42 -21.58 -20.62
C PRO A 47 -14.24 -22.44 -21.10
N VAL A 48 -13.03 -22.02 -20.73
CA VAL A 48 -11.79 -22.73 -21.04
C VAL A 48 -11.62 -23.84 -20.02
N ASP A 49 -11.64 -25.08 -20.50
CA ASP A 49 -11.46 -26.28 -19.69
C ASP A 49 -10.02 -26.80 -19.83
N PRO A 50 -9.24 -26.92 -18.73
CA PRO A 50 -7.89 -27.45 -18.78
C PRO A 50 -7.80 -28.89 -19.34
N ASP A 51 -8.82 -29.73 -19.09
CA ASP A 51 -8.86 -31.10 -19.59
C ASP A 51 -8.99 -31.10 -21.12
N GLU A 52 -9.83 -30.24 -21.67
CA GLU A 52 -9.97 -30.08 -23.11
C GLU A 52 -8.71 -29.52 -23.78
N ILE A 53 -8.06 -28.51 -23.18
CA ILE A 53 -6.80 -28.00 -23.74
C ILE A 53 -5.71 -29.07 -23.74
N ALA A 54 -5.63 -29.90 -22.69
CA ALA A 54 -4.67 -31.00 -22.64
C ALA A 54 -4.79 -31.94 -23.84
N ASP A 55 -6.01 -32.20 -24.33
CA ASP A 55 -6.27 -33.02 -25.50
C ASP A 55 -5.79 -32.41 -26.84
N TYR A 56 -5.66 -31.07 -26.88
CA TYR A 56 -5.21 -30.36 -28.10
C TYR A 56 -3.70 -30.09 -28.15
N ILE A 57 -2.97 -30.34 -27.06
CA ILE A 57 -1.53 -30.11 -27.00
C ILE A 57 -0.76 -31.37 -27.36
N GLU A 58 0.25 -31.24 -28.22
CA GLU A 58 1.13 -32.33 -28.59
C GLU A 58 1.79 -32.97 -27.36
N GLY A 59 1.75 -34.29 -27.26
CA GLY A 59 2.25 -35.02 -26.10
C GLY A 59 1.23 -35.20 -24.98
N ALA A 60 0.00 -34.72 -25.13
CA ALA A 60 -1.11 -34.82 -24.18
C ALA A 60 -0.65 -34.63 -22.71
N PRO A 61 -0.24 -33.40 -22.33
CA PRO A 61 0.22 -33.12 -20.97
C PRO A 61 -0.90 -33.40 -19.96
N HIS A 62 -0.53 -33.70 -18.71
CA HIS A 62 -1.54 -33.90 -17.67
C HIS A 62 -2.36 -32.60 -17.46
N PRO A 63 -3.71 -32.67 -17.39
CA PRO A 63 -4.57 -31.49 -17.22
C PRO A 63 -4.19 -30.56 -16.06
N ALA A 64 -3.67 -31.11 -14.96
CA ALA A 64 -3.20 -30.32 -13.84
C ALA A 64 -2.02 -29.39 -14.20
N VAL A 65 -1.15 -29.81 -15.15
CA VAL A 65 -0.04 -28.99 -15.65
C VAL A 65 -0.58 -27.87 -16.54
N VAL A 66 -1.55 -28.19 -17.41
CA VAL A 66 -2.26 -27.21 -18.24
C VAL A 66 -2.96 -26.19 -17.35
N LYS A 67 -3.66 -26.65 -16.31
CA LYS A 67 -4.35 -25.80 -15.35
C LYS A 67 -3.37 -24.86 -14.62
N GLN A 68 -2.21 -25.37 -14.20
CA GLN A 68 -1.19 -24.54 -13.58
C GLN A 68 -0.65 -23.48 -14.56
N THR A 69 -0.39 -23.86 -15.81
CA THR A 69 0.02 -22.90 -16.85
C THR A 69 -1.05 -21.85 -17.10
N LEU A 70 -2.34 -22.24 -17.18
CA LEU A 70 -3.44 -21.26 -17.30
C LEU A 70 -3.52 -20.31 -16.12
N ARG A 71 -3.23 -20.78 -14.90
CA ARG A 71 -3.16 -19.94 -13.72
C ARG A 71 -2.04 -18.91 -13.81
N GLU A 72 -0.85 -19.35 -14.24
CA GLU A 72 0.29 -18.46 -14.41
C GLU A 72 0.07 -17.40 -15.49
N GLU A 73 -0.71 -17.73 -16.52
CA GLU A 73 -1.02 -16.86 -17.65
C GLU A 73 -2.38 -16.15 -17.51
N ALA A 74 -3.11 -16.37 -16.41
CA ALA A 74 -4.51 -15.93 -16.27
C ALA A 74 -4.67 -14.40 -16.37
N HIS A 75 -3.78 -13.65 -15.77
CA HIS A 75 -3.80 -12.19 -15.82
C HIS A 75 -3.60 -11.69 -17.26
N ASP A 76 -2.53 -12.11 -17.93
CA ASP A 76 -2.22 -11.72 -19.32
C ASP A 76 -3.28 -12.18 -20.33
N LEU A 77 -3.95 -13.30 -20.03
CA LEU A 77 -5.05 -13.83 -20.85
C LEU A 77 -6.40 -13.18 -20.49
N GLY A 78 -6.50 -12.38 -19.44
CA GLY A 78 -7.75 -11.84 -18.95
C GLY A 78 -8.74 -12.95 -18.58
N LEU A 79 -8.29 -13.97 -17.83
CA LEU A 79 -9.08 -15.14 -17.47
C LEU A 79 -9.25 -15.27 -15.97
N PHE A 80 -10.51 -15.43 -15.54
CA PHE A 80 -10.91 -15.71 -14.16
C PHE A 80 -11.17 -17.22 -13.98
N GLU A 81 -10.50 -17.85 -13.01
CA GLU A 81 -10.72 -19.26 -12.65
C GLU A 81 -11.93 -19.41 -11.74
N ARG A 82 -12.91 -20.19 -12.16
CA ARG A 82 -14.12 -20.55 -11.40
C ARG A 82 -13.85 -21.68 -10.40
N ASP A 83 -14.80 -21.90 -9.48
CA ASP A 83 -14.73 -22.97 -8.49
C ASP A 83 -14.73 -24.37 -9.10
N ASP A 84 -15.37 -24.55 -10.26
CA ASP A 84 -15.36 -25.81 -11.00
C ASP A 84 -14.02 -26.08 -11.73
N GLY A 85 -13.09 -25.12 -11.68
CA GLY A 85 -11.77 -25.20 -12.27
C GLY A 85 -11.69 -24.83 -13.74
N THR A 86 -12.79 -24.38 -14.34
CA THR A 86 -12.82 -23.77 -15.68
C THR A 86 -12.45 -22.28 -15.62
N PHE A 87 -12.02 -21.72 -16.76
CA PHE A 87 -11.67 -20.30 -16.85
C PHE A 87 -12.62 -19.57 -17.79
N VAL A 88 -12.98 -18.37 -17.44
CA VAL A 88 -13.83 -17.48 -18.23
C VAL A 88 -13.18 -16.11 -18.40
N PRO A 89 -13.58 -15.32 -19.39
CA PRO A 89 -13.11 -13.94 -19.48
C PRO A 89 -13.37 -13.19 -18.18
N ALA A 90 -12.33 -12.54 -17.67
CA ALA A 90 -12.45 -11.63 -16.54
C ALA A 90 -13.26 -10.38 -16.92
N ASN A 91 -13.94 -9.79 -15.96
CA ASN A 91 -14.62 -8.52 -16.15
C ASN A 91 -13.57 -7.40 -16.31
N ALA A 92 -13.67 -6.64 -17.41
CA ALA A 92 -12.72 -5.58 -17.75
C ALA A 92 -13.17 -4.17 -17.29
N ASP A 93 -14.37 -4.05 -16.69
CA ASP A 93 -14.81 -2.77 -16.15
C ASP A 93 -13.86 -2.33 -14.99
N PRO A 94 -13.66 -1.05 -14.74
CA PRO A 94 -12.91 -0.58 -13.58
C PRO A 94 -13.45 -1.15 -12.25
N ALA A 95 -12.63 -1.17 -11.22
CA ALA A 95 -13.10 -1.50 -9.88
C ALA A 95 -14.16 -0.47 -9.43
N PRO A 96 -15.29 -0.92 -8.86
CA PRO A 96 -16.32 -0.01 -8.39
C PRO A 96 -15.86 0.74 -7.14
N VAL A 97 -16.37 1.93 -6.96
CA VAL A 97 -16.24 2.65 -5.68
C VAL A 97 -16.88 1.81 -4.57
N ARG A 98 -16.16 1.60 -3.50
CA ARG A 98 -16.67 0.93 -2.31
C ARG A 98 -16.79 1.94 -1.15
N ASN A 99 -17.78 1.73 -0.30
CA ASN A 99 -17.83 2.39 0.99
C ASN A 99 -16.86 1.65 1.93
N TRP A 100 -15.55 1.93 1.74
CA TRP A 100 -14.50 1.30 2.54
C TRP A 100 -14.47 1.92 3.93
N SER A 101 -14.84 1.15 4.93
CA SER A 101 -14.79 1.54 6.34
C SER A 101 -14.76 0.26 7.19
N PRO A 102 -13.62 -0.44 7.21
CA PRO A 102 -13.50 -1.67 7.98
C PRO A 102 -13.64 -1.34 9.48
N ALA A 103 -14.53 -2.07 10.17
CA ALA A 103 -14.69 -1.94 11.61
C ALA A 103 -13.64 -2.78 12.39
N ALA A 104 -13.10 -3.83 11.76
CA ALA A 104 -12.14 -4.73 12.38
C ALA A 104 -11.19 -5.32 11.33
N PHE A 105 -10.04 -5.79 11.78
CA PHE A 105 -9.16 -6.64 10.98
C PHE A 105 -9.82 -8.04 10.84
N PRO A 106 -9.89 -8.61 9.61
CA PRO A 106 -10.61 -9.86 9.37
C PRO A 106 -10.12 -11.04 10.18
N ASP A 107 -11.07 -11.88 10.62
CA ASP A 107 -10.79 -13.05 11.47
C ASP A 107 -9.88 -14.07 10.78
N ASP A 108 -10.05 -14.31 9.48
CA ASP A 108 -9.22 -15.28 8.74
C ASP A 108 -7.74 -14.87 8.75
N TYR A 109 -7.45 -13.59 8.57
CA TYR A 109 -6.09 -13.06 8.68
C TYR A 109 -5.58 -13.06 10.12
N SER A 110 -6.44 -12.75 11.07
CA SER A 110 -6.11 -12.83 12.50
C SER A 110 -5.72 -14.26 12.91
N PHE A 111 -6.45 -15.28 12.45
CA PHE A 111 -6.13 -16.68 12.71
C PHE A 111 -4.84 -17.11 12.01
N ALA A 112 -4.59 -16.65 10.78
CA ALA A 112 -3.35 -16.93 10.06
C ALA A 112 -2.11 -16.42 10.82
N LEU A 113 -2.17 -15.19 11.34
CA LEU A 113 -1.10 -14.64 12.17
C LEU A 113 -0.93 -15.42 13.49
N GLU A 114 -2.04 -15.76 14.15
CA GLU A 114 -1.99 -16.54 15.38
C GLU A 114 -1.41 -17.93 15.17
N ASP A 115 -1.70 -18.58 14.04
CA ASP A 115 -1.11 -19.87 13.69
C ASP A 115 0.43 -19.78 13.56
N LEU A 116 0.94 -18.69 12.98
CA LEU A 116 2.40 -18.42 12.96
C LEU A 116 2.97 -18.27 14.37
N LEU A 117 2.32 -17.48 15.22
CA LEU A 117 2.74 -17.24 16.59
C LEU A 117 2.71 -18.55 17.43
N ILE A 118 1.65 -19.34 17.27
CA ILE A 118 1.52 -20.65 17.92
C ILE A 118 2.57 -21.63 17.41
N GLY A 119 2.79 -21.65 16.11
CA GLY A 119 3.80 -22.52 15.49
C GLY A 119 5.22 -22.25 16.01
N ARG A 120 5.55 -20.98 16.25
CA ARG A 120 6.87 -20.58 16.73
C ARG A 120 7.05 -20.66 18.24
N TYR A 121 6.06 -20.22 19.02
CA TYR A 121 6.17 -20.04 20.47
C TYR A 121 5.25 -20.94 21.29
N GLY A 122 4.36 -21.69 20.63
CA GLY A 122 3.32 -22.50 21.29
C GLY A 122 2.06 -21.72 21.64
N ALA A 123 1.04 -22.41 22.12
CA ALA A 123 -0.29 -21.86 22.37
C ALA A 123 -0.34 -20.67 23.34
N ASN A 124 0.65 -20.54 24.21
CA ASN A 124 0.75 -19.45 25.18
C ASN A 124 1.77 -18.38 24.73
N TRP A 125 1.91 -18.14 23.43
CA TRP A 125 2.87 -17.24 22.82
C TRP A 125 2.91 -15.83 23.45
N HIS A 126 1.80 -15.35 23.98
CA HIS A 126 1.61 -14.01 24.55
C HIS A 126 2.02 -13.87 26.02
N VAL A 127 2.37 -14.96 26.73
CA VAL A 127 2.75 -14.95 28.14
C VAL A 127 4.18 -15.48 28.35
N GLY A 128 4.79 -15.13 29.49
CA GLY A 128 6.13 -15.57 29.86
C GLY A 128 7.20 -15.06 28.87
N GLU A 129 8.28 -15.85 28.68
CA GLU A 129 9.46 -15.43 27.93
C GLU A 129 9.15 -15.04 26.48
N SER A 130 8.25 -15.75 25.79
CA SER A 130 7.86 -15.43 24.40
C SER A 130 7.07 -14.12 24.32
N GLY A 131 6.10 -13.93 25.21
CA GLY A 131 5.35 -12.68 25.28
C GLY A 131 6.23 -11.50 25.65
N ASP A 132 7.14 -11.65 26.60
CA ASP A 132 8.09 -10.60 26.98
C ASP A 132 8.99 -10.22 25.82
N ARG A 133 9.46 -11.20 25.05
CA ARG A 133 10.30 -10.98 23.85
C ARG A 133 9.54 -10.21 22.77
N LEU A 134 8.29 -10.58 22.47
CA LEU A 134 7.48 -9.88 21.48
C LEU A 134 7.19 -8.43 21.92
N ARG A 135 6.83 -8.22 23.19
CA ARG A 135 6.64 -6.87 23.75
C ARG A 135 7.90 -6.03 23.65
N GLU A 136 9.07 -6.61 23.94
CA GLU A 136 10.35 -5.92 23.81
C GLU A 136 10.64 -5.54 22.36
N ARG A 137 10.37 -6.44 21.39
CA ARG A 137 10.52 -6.13 19.98
C ARG A 137 9.60 -4.99 19.52
N VAL A 138 8.33 -4.99 19.93
CA VAL A 138 7.40 -3.89 19.62
C VAL A 138 7.89 -2.55 20.22
N ARG A 139 8.41 -2.55 21.47
CA ARG A 139 9.00 -1.32 22.06
C ARG A 139 10.21 -0.83 21.26
N GLN A 140 11.10 -1.74 20.90
CA GLN A 140 12.30 -1.42 20.13
C GLN A 140 11.94 -0.86 18.76
N LEU A 141 10.99 -1.47 18.05
CA LEU A 141 10.48 -0.97 16.77
C LEU A 141 9.94 0.46 16.90
N LYS A 142 9.12 0.74 17.92
CA LYS A 142 8.60 2.09 18.20
C LYS A 142 9.74 3.09 18.48
N GLU A 143 10.74 2.71 19.27
CA GLU A 143 11.85 3.58 19.63
C GLU A 143 12.75 3.86 18.42
N ASP A 144 13.08 2.84 17.63
CA ASP A 144 13.91 2.97 16.43
C ASP A 144 13.22 3.85 15.39
N TYR A 145 11.92 3.62 15.19
CA TYR A 145 11.10 4.43 14.30
C TYR A 145 11.04 5.90 14.74
N TYR A 146 10.75 6.14 16.02
CA TYR A 146 10.72 7.51 16.58
C TYR A 146 12.05 8.26 16.44
N ARG A 147 13.17 7.53 16.53
CA ARG A 147 14.52 8.10 16.43
C ARG A 147 15.08 8.13 15.01
N GLY A 148 14.40 7.52 14.04
CA GLY A 148 14.90 7.36 12.67
C GLY A 148 16.12 6.44 12.59
N ASN A 149 16.22 5.44 13.47
CA ASN A 149 17.25 4.42 13.43
C ASN A 149 16.92 3.36 12.38
N PRO A 150 17.91 2.73 11.72
CA PRO A 150 17.67 1.56 10.89
C PRO A 150 17.08 0.41 11.70
N VAL A 151 16.02 -0.23 11.16
CA VAL A 151 15.37 -1.37 11.78
C VAL A 151 15.92 -2.67 11.17
N GLU A 152 16.31 -3.63 12.03
CA GLU A 152 16.66 -4.98 11.61
C GLU A 152 15.47 -5.91 11.84
N TYR A 153 14.84 -6.33 10.74
CA TYR A 153 13.69 -7.23 10.76
C TYR A 153 14.13 -8.70 10.79
N ASP A 154 14.52 -9.19 11.99
CA ASP A 154 14.62 -10.62 12.26
C ASP A 154 13.23 -11.26 12.42
N GLU A 155 13.14 -12.57 12.57
CA GLU A 155 11.87 -13.29 12.68
C GLU A 155 10.99 -12.80 13.87
N ASP A 156 11.59 -12.44 15.01
CA ASP A 156 10.86 -11.94 16.18
C ASP A 156 10.38 -10.49 15.96
N ALA A 157 11.19 -9.67 15.27
CA ALA A 157 10.81 -8.31 14.89
C ALA A 157 9.68 -8.33 13.85
N ALA A 158 9.76 -9.21 12.83
CA ALA A 158 8.71 -9.35 11.82
C ALA A 158 7.37 -9.74 12.44
N LEU A 159 7.35 -10.70 13.39
CA LEU A 159 6.13 -11.07 14.09
C LEU A 159 5.62 -9.96 15.03
N GLY A 160 6.51 -9.26 15.73
CA GLY A 160 6.14 -8.09 16.53
C GLY A 160 5.54 -6.97 15.68
N TYR A 161 6.14 -6.70 14.52
CA TYR A 161 5.63 -5.74 13.54
C TYR A 161 4.26 -6.16 12.99
N ALA A 162 4.09 -7.44 12.64
CA ALA A 162 2.81 -7.97 12.19
C ALA A 162 1.71 -7.80 13.24
N ILE A 163 1.99 -8.13 14.51
CA ILE A 163 1.03 -7.93 15.58
C ILE A 163 0.61 -6.45 15.66
N TYR A 164 1.55 -5.53 15.51
CA TYR A 164 1.31 -4.11 15.75
C TYR A 164 0.73 -3.38 14.53
N HIS A 165 1.21 -3.66 13.31
CA HIS A 165 0.93 -2.87 12.11
C HIS A 165 0.11 -3.55 11.00
N LEU A 166 -0.20 -4.85 11.09
CA LEU A 166 -1.06 -5.47 10.07
C LEU A 166 -2.45 -4.82 9.97
N PRO A 167 -3.14 -4.52 11.11
CA PRO A 167 -4.51 -4.01 11.06
C PRO A 167 -4.63 -2.59 10.49
N ASP A 168 -3.78 -1.66 10.92
CA ASP A 168 -3.84 -0.25 10.51
C ASP A 168 -3.47 -0.10 9.02
N TYR A 169 -2.44 -0.80 8.53
CA TYR A 169 -2.05 -0.76 7.12
C TYR A 169 -3.05 -1.46 6.20
N TYR A 170 -3.68 -2.55 6.67
CA TYR A 170 -4.82 -3.15 5.97
C TYR A 170 -5.92 -2.14 5.72
N ALA A 171 -6.27 -1.37 6.73
CA ALA A 171 -7.34 -0.37 6.62
C ALA A 171 -6.92 0.82 5.74
N ALA A 172 -5.71 1.36 5.94
CA ALA A 172 -5.23 2.58 5.29
C ALA A 172 -5.21 2.48 3.76
N VAL A 173 -4.73 1.37 3.20
CA VAL A 173 -4.59 1.22 1.74
C VAL A 173 -5.92 1.36 1.01
N GLY A 174 -7.01 0.81 1.54
CA GLY A 174 -8.32 0.85 0.89
C GLY A 174 -8.92 2.26 0.82
N TYR A 175 -8.63 3.12 1.80
CA TYR A 175 -9.04 4.53 1.72
C TYR A 175 -8.32 5.26 0.59
N VAL A 176 -7.01 5.01 0.40
CA VAL A 176 -6.24 5.62 -0.70
C VAL A 176 -6.68 5.09 -2.07
N LEU A 177 -7.00 3.79 -2.18
CA LEU A 177 -7.51 3.19 -3.41
C LEU A 177 -8.87 3.76 -3.80
N SER A 178 -9.67 4.24 -2.85
CA SER A 178 -10.96 4.90 -3.12
C SER A 178 -10.79 6.14 -3.99
N ASP A 179 -9.72 6.91 -3.83
CA ASP A 179 -9.42 8.08 -4.66
C ASP A 179 -9.29 7.73 -6.15
N LEU A 180 -8.68 6.60 -6.46
CA LEU A 180 -8.55 6.09 -7.83
C LEU A 180 -9.89 5.52 -8.34
N ALA A 181 -10.60 4.77 -7.49
CA ALA A 181 -11.87 4.15 -7.86
C ALA A 181 -12.95 5.19 -8.18
N GLU A 182 -13.01 6.32 -7.46
CA GLU A 182 -13.96 7.42 -7.69
C GLU A 182 -13.93 7.97 -9.12
N ARG A 183 -12.79 7.91 -9.76
CA ARG A 183 -12.58 8.36 -11.16
C ARG A 183 -12.44 7.20 -12.15
N SER A 184 -12.77 5.97 -11.72
CA SER A 184 -12.62 4.75 -12.54
C SER A 184 -11.18 4.49 -13.02
N LEU A 185 -10.19 4.95 -12.24
CA LEU A 185 -8.76 4.80 -12.51
C LEU A 185 -8.15 3.59 -11.79
N LEU A 186 -8.92 2.91 -10.93
CA LEU A 186 -8.51 1.66 -10.31
C LEU A 186 -8.91 0.49 -11.21
N PRO A 187 -7.95 -0.23 -11.83
CA PRO A 187 -8.28 -1.43 -12.59
C PRO A 187 -8.92 -2.50 -11.69
N ARG A 188 -9.90 -3.24 -12.22
CA ARG A 188 -10.46 -4.41 -11.53
C ARG A 188 -9.48 -5.56 -11.45
N ASN A 189 -8.64 -5.69 -12.48
CA ASN A 189 -7.67 -6.76 -12.62
C ASN A 189 -6.25 -6.17 -12.69
N PRO A 190 -5.75 -5.57 -11.62
CA PRO A 190 -4.45 -4.90 -11.68
C PRO A 190 -3.27 -5.88 -11.64
N ARG A 191 -2.19 -5.50 -12.33
CA ARG A 191 -0.85 -5.97 -12.01
C ARG A 191 -0.24 -5.00 -11.00
N VAL A 192 0.14 -5.51 -9.84
CA VAL A 192 0.58 -4.70 -8.68
C VAL A 192 2.02 -5.05 -8.32
N LEU A 193 2.81 -4.02 -8.06
CA LEU A 193 4.15 -4.16 -7.49
C LEU A 193 4.18 -3.45 -6.13
N ASP A 194 4.29 -4.22 -5.06
CA ASP A 194 4.40 -3.72 -3.69
C ASP A 194 5.86 -3.75 -3.24
N VAL A 195 6.46 -2.57 -3.11
CA VAL A 195 7.88 -2.39 -2.81
C VAL A 195 8.06 -2.14 -1.32
N GLY A 196 8.77 -3.04 -0.65
CA GLY A 196 8.84 -3.08 0.80
C GLY A 196 7.53 -3.58 1.41
N ALA A 197 7.03 -4.71 0.90
CA ALA A 197 5.71 -5.24 1.24
C ALA A 197 5.54 -5.61 2.73
N GLY A 198 6.65 -5.70 3.47
CA GLY A 198 6.66 -5.97 4.90
C GLY A 198 5.92 -7.27 5.23
N THR A 199 4.99 -7.20 6.17
CA THR A 199 4.18 -8.36 6.61
C THR A 199 2.85 -8.51 5.88
N GLY A 200 2.54 -7.62 4.91
CA GLY A 200 1.43 -7.79 3.97
C GLY A 200 0.13 -7.06 4.31
N GLY A 201 0.10 -6.16 5.29
CA GLY A 201 -1.12 -5.39 5.60
C GLY A 201 -1.75 -4.75 4.37
N PRO A 202 -1.00 -3.96 3.56
CA PRO A 202 -1.51 -3.36 2.34
C PRO A 202 -1.97 -4.36 1.28
N ALA A 203 -1.29 -5.50 1.16
CA ALA A 203 -1.69 -6.58 0.24
C ALA A 203 -3.08 -7.12 0.57
N LEU A 204 -3.34 -7.37 1.85
CA LEU A 204 -4.63 -7.87 2.34
C LEU A 204 -5.74 -6.81 2.18
N GLY A 205 -5.44 -5.54 2.45
CA GLY A 205 -6.38 -4.44 2.23
C GLY A 205 -6.73 -4.26 0.75
N LEU A 206 -5.75 -4.33 -0.14
CA LEU A 206 -5.98 -4.33 -1.59
C LEU A 206 -6.84 -5.53 -2.02
N HIS A 207 -6.52 -6.74 -1.52
CA HIS A 207 -7.27 -7.96 -1.82
C HIS A 207 -8.75 -7.80 -1.46
N ASP A 208 -9.08 -7.27 -0.27
CA ASP A 208 -10.46 -7.12 0.20
C ASP A 208 -11.15 -5.89 -0.41
N TYR A 209 -10.40 -4.87 -0.82
CA TYR A 209 -10.95 -3.73 -1.54
C TYR A 209 -11.43 -4.12 -2.93
N LEU A 210 -10.69 -4.94 -3.66
CA LEU A 210 -11.04 -5.36 -5.00
C LEU A 210 -12.24 -6.33 -5.00
N PRO A 211 -13.08 -6.33 -6.07
CA PRO A 211 -14.18 -7.27 -6.22
C PRO A 211 -13.73 -8.74 -6.19
N ASP A 212 -14.63 -9.64 -5.77
CA ASP A 212 -14.34 -11.08 -5.68
C ASP A 212 -14.04 -11.73 -7.03
N ASP A 213 -14.52 -11.12 -8.12
CA ASP A 213 -14.28 -11.56 -9.50
C ASP A 213 -13.03 -10.94 -10.14
N SER A 214 -12.19 -10.27 -9.37
CA SER A 214 -10.92 -9.71 -9.83
C SER A 214 -9.86 -10.79 -10.08
N VAL A 215 -9.03 -10.54 -11.08
CA VAL A 215 -7.81 -11.32 -11.39
C VAL A 215 -6.61 -10.42 -11.15
N VAL A 216 -5.85 -10.69 -10.10
CA VAL A 216 -4.73 -9.86 -9.68
C VAL A 216 -3.41 -10.60 -9.88
N ASP A 217 -2.43 -9.92 -10.45
CA ASP A 217 -1.04 -10.36 -10.53
C ASP A 217 -0.21 -9.48 -9.57
N TYR A 218 0.04 -10.03 -8.35
CA TYR A 218 0.64 -9.28 -7.25
C TYR A 218 2.09 -9.69 -7.02
N HIS A 219 3.00 -8.75 -7.18
CA HIS A 219 4.44 -8.92 -6.96
C HIS A 219 4.84 -8.12 -5.71
N ALA A 220 5.35 -8.82 -4.71
CA ALA A 220 5.87 -8.22 -3.49
C ALA A 220 7.40 -8.25 -3.49
N VAL A 221 8.03 -7.14 -3.13
CA VAL A 221 9.49 -7.03 -2.94
C VAL A 221 9.77 -6.82 -1.46
N GLU A 222 10.35 -7.83 -0.80
CA GLU A 222 10.63 -7.79 0.64
C GLU A 222 11.88 -8.62 0.96
N PRO A 223 12.99 -7.98 1.36
CA PRO A 223 14.26 -8.68 1.59
C PRO A 223 14.37 -9.38 2.95
N SER A 224 13.59 -8.96 3.94
CA SER A 224 13.74 -9.33 5.35
C SER A 224 13.00 -10.62 5.72
N ALA A 225 13.07 -10.99 7.00
CA ALA A 225 12.26 -12.09 7.55
C ALA A 225 10.75 -11.81 7.52
N SER A 226 10.33 -10.56 7.30
CA SER A 226 8.91 -10.21 7.09
C SER A 226 8.30 -10.95 5.90
N ALA A 227 9.11 -11.33 4.89
CA ALA A 227 8.66 -12.10 3.75
C ALA A 227 8.06 -13.48 4.12
N ASP A 228 8.49 -14.11 5.22
CA ASP A 228 7.91 -15.37 5.68
C ASP A 228 6.51 -15.17 6.28
N VAL A 229 6.31 -14.06 6.99
CA VAL A 229 4.99 -13.65 7.48
C VAL A 229 4.09 -13.31 6.30
N LEU A 230 4.59 -12.51 5.35
CA LEU A 230 3.89 -12.13 4.12
C LEU A 230 3.41 -13.37 3.36
N ASP A 231 4.30 -14.34 3.08
CA ASP A 231 3.94 -15.57 2.37
C ASP A 231 2.78 -16.31 3.06
N ARG A 232 2.78 -16.36 4.40
CA ARG A 232 1.69 -16.99 5.15
C ARG A 232 0.38 -16.19 5.04
N MET A 233 0.46 -14.86 5.15
CA MET A 233 -0.72 -13.99 5.06
C MET A 233 -1.34 -14.02 3.66
N LEU A 234 -0.51 -14.00 2.61
CA LEU A 234 -0.95 -14.11 1.23
C LEU A 234 -1.60 -15.47 0.92
N GLY A 235 -1.29 -16.50 1.70
CA GLY A 235 -1.96 -17.81 1.61
C GLY A 235 -3.46 -17.78 1.90
N GLU A 236 -3.97 -16.75 2.56
CA GLU A 236 -5.40 -16.56 2.84
C GLU A 236 -6.15 -15.78 1.74
N THR A 237 -5.43 -15.32 0.70
CA THR A 237 -6.05 -14.58 -0.41
C THR A 237 -6.78 -15.52 -1.37
N ARG A 238 -7.70 -14.96 -2.16
CA ARG A 238 -8.50 -15.69 -3.14
C ARG A 238 -7.63 -16.29 -4.25
N ARG A 239 -8.09 -17.39 -4.84
CA ARG A 239 -7.40 -18.12 -5.92
C ARG A 239 -6.94 -17.25 -7.10
N ASN A 240 -7.73 -16.23 -7.46
CA ASN A 240 -7.42 -15.32 -8.56
C ASN A 240 -6.59 -14.09 -8.14
N PHE A 241 -6.18 -14.02 -6.89
CA PHE A 241 -5.16 -13.09 -6.39
C PHE A 241 -3.83 -13.85 -6.38
N ARG A 242 -3.06 -13.68 -7.44
CA ARG A 242 -1.81 -14.42 -7.63
C ARG A 242 -0.65 -13.65 -7.12
N THR A 243 0.18 -14.30 -6.34
CA THR A 243 1.24 -13.66 -5.58
C THR A 243 2.61 -14.21 -5.95
N THR A 244 3.58 -13.33 -6.05
CA THR A 244 5.00 -13.66 -6.20
C THR A 244 5.79 -12.79 -5.23
N VAL A 245 6.58 -13.42 -4.35
CA VAL A 245 7.43 -12.71 -3.38
C VAL A 245 8.87 -12.75 -3.86
N HIS A 246 9.45 -11.56 -4.05
CA HIS A 246 10.84 -11.33 -4.43
C HIS A 246 11.63 -10.93 -3.19
N ARG A 247 12.59 -11.77 -2.79
CA ARG A 247 13.42 -11.54 -1.60
C ARG A 247 14.66 -10.71 -1.95
N GLU A 248 14.40 -9.50 -2.40
CA GLU A 248 15.40 -8.53 -2.85
C GLU A 248 15.12 -7.16 -2.24
N THR A 249 16.14 -6.30 -2.15
CA THR A 249 15.92 -4.91 -1.73
C THR A 249 15.27 -4.09 -2.84
N ALA A 250 14.62 -2.98 -2.48
CA ALA A 250 14.01 -2.06 -3.44
C ALA A 250 15.02 -1.55 -4.49
N GLU A 251 16.28 -1.36 -4.09
CA GLU A 251 17.34 -0.88 -4.98
C GLU A 251 17.82 -1.99 -5.95
N ALA A 252 17.87 -3.24 -5.49
CA ALA A 252 18.41 -4.37 -6.27
C ALA A 252 17.39 -4.95 -7.24
N PHE A 253 16.12 -5.05 -6.83
CA PHE A 253 15.06 -5.62 -7.66
C PHE A 253 14.90 -4.87 -8.99
N ALA A 254 14.85 -5.59 -10.09
CA ALA A 254 14.61 -5.05 -11.43
C ALA A 254 13.19 -5.45 -11.89
N PRO A 255 12.23 -4.49 -11.95
CA PRO A 255 10.89 -4.80 -12.43
C PRO A 255 10.90 -5.41 -13.84
N ASP A 256 10.08 -6.43 -14.07
CA ASP A 256 9.87 -7.06 -15.38
C ASP A 256 8.43 -6.81 -15.84
N GLY A 257 8.28 -5.97 -16.85
CA GLY A 257 6.99 -5.55 -17.41
C GLY A 257 6.48 -4.23 -16.85
N GLU A 258 5.21 -3.96 -17.10
CA GLU A 258 4.49 -2.77 -16.68
C GLU A 258 3.49 -3.11 -15.58
N TYR A 259 3.32 -2.21 -14.62
CA TYR A 259 2.43 -2.37 -13.48
C TYR A 259 1.37 -1.27 -13.46
N ASP A 260 0.13 -1.65 -13.17
CA ASP A 260 -0.97 -0.69 -13.04
C ASP A 260 -0.88 0.08 -11.71
N ILE A 261 -0.36 -0.57 -10.67
CA ILE A 261 -0.14 0.03 -9.36
C ILE A 261 1.26 -0.33 -8.89
N VAL A 262 2.04 0.69 -8.51
CA VAL A 262 3.27 0.53 -7.74
C VAL A 262 3.00 1.09 -6.35
N LEU A 263 3.10 0.24 -5.33
CA LEU A 263 2.79 0.57 -3.95
C LEU A 263 4.07 0.72 -3.13
N PHE A 264 4.16 1.80 -2.36
CA PHE A 264 5.17 2.05 -1.34
C PHE A 264 4.43 2.33 -0.03
N ALA A 265 4.22 1.31 0.79
CA ALA A 265 3.51 1.47 2.05
C ALA A 265 4.50 1.42 3.22
N SER A 266 4.74 2.58 3.83
CA SER A 266 5.61 2.76 5.01
C SER A 266 7.09 2.37 4.83
N VAL A 267 7.58 2.32 3.59
CA VAL A 267 8.95 1.92 3.26
C VAL A 267 9.85 3.11 2.88
N LEU A 268 9.28 4.20 2.35
CA LEU A 268 10.10 5.31 1.80
C LEU A 268 11.02 5.95 2.85
N SER A 269 10.62 5.98 4.10
CA SER A 269 11.44 6.50 5.21
C SER A 269 12.62 5.59 5.61
N GLU A 270 12.63 4.35 5.12
CA GLU A 270 13.68 3.37 5.41
C GLU A 270 14.75 3.31 4.30
N LEU A 271 14.53 4.00 3.17
CA LEU A 271 15.43 4.02 2.03
C LEU A 271 16.46 5.14 2.12
N ASP A 272 17.69 4.88 1.66
CA ASP A 272 18.77 5.88 1.62
C ASP A 272 18.48 7.03 0.65
N ASP A 273 17.90 6.71 -0.53
CA ASP A 273 17.49 7.69 -1.56
C ASP A 273 16.10 7.34 -2.09
N PRO A 274 15.04 7.67 -1.32
CA PRO A 274 13.67 7.28 -1.68
C PRO A 274 13.22 7.90 -3.01
N ALA A 275 13.66 9.10 -3.35
CA ALA A 275 13.27 9.75 -4.60
C ALA A 275 13.89 9.04 -5.82
N ALA A 276 15.15 8.59 -5.74
CA ALA A 276 15.76 7.80 -6.79
C ALA A 276 15.06 6.44 -6.96
N VAL A 277 14.68 5.80 -5.85
CA VAL A 277 13.92 4.54 -5.88
C VAL A 277 12.56 4.75 -6.53
N VAL A 278 11.78 5.75 -6.12
CA VAL A 278 10.47 6.04 -6.75
C VAL A 278 10.61 6.31 -8.24
N ARG A 279 11.61 7.11 -8.70
CA ARG A 279 11.87 7.34 -10.12
C ARG A 279 12.15 6.05 -10.89
N LYS A 280 12.95 5.14 -10.33
CA LYS A 280 13.22 3.83 -10.94
C LYS A 280 11.94 3.04 -11.20
N TYR A 281 10.99 3.08 -10.28
CA TYR A 281 9.75 2.32 -10.40
C TYR A 281 8.69 3.04 -11.25
N LEU A 282 8.78 4.36 -11.42
CA LEU A 282 7.98 5.09 -12.41
C LEU A 282 8.25 4.61 -13.84
N ASP A 283 9.47 4.14 -14.14
CA ASP A 283 9.82 3.58 -15.46
C ASP A 283 9.12 2.23 -15.73
N ALA A 284 8.63 1.57 -14.69
CA ALA A 284 7.86 0.32 -14.78
C ALA A 284 6.34 0.52 -14.64
N LEU A 285 5.89 1.78 -14.59
CA LEU A 285 4.46 2.09 -14.47
C LEU A 285 3.78 2.02 -15.83
N ALA A 286 2.62 1.36 -15.89
CA ALA A 286 1.76 1.41 -17.08
C ALA A 286 1.35 2.85 -17.41
N ALA A 287 1.03 3.13 -18.66
CA ALA A 287 0.75 4.50 -19.12
C ALA A 287 -0.42 5.17 -18.37
N ASP A 288 -1.38 4.39 -17.89
CA ASP A 288 -2.53 4.80 -17.08
C ASP A 288 -2.43 4.33 -15.61
N GLY A 289 -1.24 3.89 -15.20
CA GLY A 289 -0.96 3.40 -13.87
C GLY A 289 -0.79 4.51 -12.82
N ALA A 290 -0.67 4.09 -11.56
CA ALA A 290 -0.46 4.97 -10.42
C ALA A 290 0.62 4.45 -9.47
N VAL A 291 1.49 5.34 -8.98
CA VAL A 291 2.30 5.10 -7.79
C VAL A 291 1.48 5.53 -6.58
N VAL A 292 1.29 4.63 -5.63
CA VAL A 292 0.59 4.87 -4.37
C VAL A 292 1.61 4.82 -3.25
N ALA A 293 1.92 5.95 -2.65
CA ALA A 293 2.80 6.05 -1.50
C ALA A 293 2.00 6.36 -0.25
N ILE A 294 2.16 5.54 0.79
CA ILE A 294 1.52 5.71 2.10
C ILE A 294 2.63 5.79 3.15
N ALA A 295 2.50 6.71 4.10
CA ALA A 295 3.42 6.87 5.20
C ALA A 295 2.65 7.00 6.52
N PRO A 296 3.22 6.58 7.64
CA PRO A 296 2.65 6.83 8.95
C PRO A 296 2.40 8.31 9.21
N ALA A 297 1.46 8.61 10.11
CA ALA A 297 1.04 9.97 10.41
C ALA A 297 2.07 10.78 11.25
N ASP A 298 3.18 10.18 11.66
CA ASP A 298 4.20 10.94 12.39
C ASP A 298 4.81 12.07 11.53
N ARG A 299 5.30 13.08 12.23
CA ARG A 299 5.76 14.30 11.57
C ARG A 299 6.92 14.06 10.59
N ASN A 300 7.88 13.21 10.95
CA ASN A 300 9.10 13.06 10.17
C ASN A 300 8.82 12.31 8.86
N THR A 301 8.07 11.20 8.93
CA THR A 301 7.73 10.41 7.74
C THR A 301 6.75 11.12 6.82
N SER A 302 5.77 11.85 7.39
CA SER A 302 4.84 12.66 6.59
C SER A 302 5.55 13.81 5.86
N ILE A 303 6.50 14.48 6.49
CA ILE A 303 7.33 15.52 5.85
C ILE A 303 8.22 14.88 4.79
N GLY A 304 8.88 13.76 5.10
CA GLY A 304 9.72 13.02 4.17
C GLY A 304 8.96 12.59 2.91
N LEU A 305 7.71 12.13 3.06
CA LEU A 305 6.84 11.83 1.92
C LEU A 305 6.63 13.06 1.02
N ARG A 306 6.41 14.25 1.59
CA ARG A 306 6.26 15.50 0.81
C ARG A 306 7.57 15.95 0.17
N GLU A 307 8.73 15.65 0.77
CA GLU A 307 10.05 15.90 0.17
C GLU A 307 10.25 15.02 -1.06
N VAL A 308 9.97 13.72 -0.96
CA VAL A 308 9.99 12.79 -2.10
C VAL A 308 9.03 13.25 -3.19
N GLU A 309 7.80 13.62 -2.84
CA GLU A 309 6.81 14.14 -3.78
C GLU A 309 7.29 15.39 -4.53
N ARG A 310 7.90 16.37 -3.82
CA ARG A 310 8.45 17.58 -4.46
C ARG A 310 9.58 17.26 -5.43
N GLU A 311 10.42 16.30 -5.07
CA GLU A 311 11.57 15.93 -5.87
C GLU A 311 11.20 15.10 -7.10
N VAL A 312 10.26 14.17 -6.96
CA VAL A 312 9.82 13.26 -8.02
C VAL A 312 8.84 13.94 -8.98
N ALA A 313 7.96 14.78 -8.45
CA ALA A 313 6.94 15.50 -9.20
C ALA A 313 7.12 17.03 -9.07
N PRO A 314 8.18 17.63 -9.64
CA PRO A 314 8.34 19.08 -9.69
C PRO A 314 7.21 19.71 -10.52
N ALA A 315 6.96 21.01 -10.31
CA ALA A 315 5.83 21.73 -10.90
C ALA A 315 5.82 21.74 -12.44
N ASP A 316 6.99 21.64 -13.06
CA ASP A 316 7.23 21.62 -14.50
C ASP A 316 7.63 20.23 -15.05
N GLY A 317 7.46 19.18 -14.24
CA GLY A 317 7.79 17.79 -14.59
C GLY A 317 6.62 17.04 -15.22
N ASP A 318 6.94 15.84 -15.71
CA ASP A 318 5.98 14.94 -16.36
C ASP A 318 5.16 14.10 -15.33
N VAL A 319 5.59 14.08 -14.07
CA VAL A 319 4.88 13.38 -13.00
C VAL A 319 3.90 14.31 -12.32
N THR A 320 2.66 13.87 -12.21
CA THR A 320 1.57 14.63 -11.58
C THR A 320 1.21 14.05 -10.22
N VAL A 321 1.03 14.90 -9.21
CA VAL A 321 0.38 14.51 -7.96
C VAL A 321 -1.12 14.45 -8.22
N TYR A 322 -1.67 13.24 -8.24
CA TYR A 322 -3.09 12.99 -8.46
C TYR A 322 -3.91 13.35 -7.21
N SER A 323 -3.52 12.81 -6.06
CA SER A 323 -4.13 13.06 -4.74
C SER A 323 -3.12 12.93 -3.60
N PRO A 324 -3.34 13.64 -2.45
CA PRO A 324 -4.34 14.68 -2.26
C PRO A 324 -4.03 15.95 -3.06
N ALA A 325 -5.03 16.76 -3.35
CA ALA A 325 -4.94 17.95 -4.22
C ALA A 325 -4.30 19.15 -3.49
N LEU A 326 -3.09 18.99 -2.96
CA LEU A 326 -2.41 19.98 -2.10
C LEU A 326 -1.78 21.16 -2.85
N ARG A 327 -1.73 21.16 -4.18
CA ARG A 327 -1.04 22.16 -5.01
C ARG A 327 -2.04 23.03 -5.76
N LEU A 328 -2.64 24.00 -5.08
CA LEU A 328 -3.67 24.85 -5.69
C LEU A 328 -3.12 26.05 -6.47
N TRP A 329 -1.85 26.40 -6.32
CA TRP A 329 -1.20 27.49 -7.05
C TRP A 329 -0.06 27.00 -7.91
N ASP A 330 0.02 27.51 -9.14
CA ASP A 330 1.10 27.16 -10.06
C ASP A 330 2.46 27.55 -9.50
N GLY A 331 3.42 26.63 -9.58
CA GLY A 331 4.78 26.84 -9.07
C GLY A 331 4.95 26.70 -7.57
N TYR A 332 3.90 26.32 -6.84
CA TYR A 332 3.95 26.08 -5.41
C TYR A 332 3.70 24.59 -5.09
N ALA A 333 4.33 24.12 -4.02
CA ALA A 333 4.12 22.81 -3.43
C ALA A 333 4.18 22.94 -1.91
N PRO A 334 3.45 22.08 -1.16
CA PRO A 334 3.48 22.11 0.30
C PRO A 334 4.90 22.11 0.86
N SER A 335 5.16 23.00 1.81
CA SER A 335 6.42 23.06 2.57
C SER A 335 6.38 22.07 3.75
N ASP A 336 7.45 22.02 4.56
CA ASP A 336 7.49 21.24 5.80
C ASP A 336 6.45 21.68 6.85
N ARG A 337 5.90 22.88 6.68
CA ARG A 337 4.73 23.36 7.45
C ARG A 337 3.43 22.70 7.00
N GLY A 338 3.41 22.12 5.81
CA GLY A 338 2.28 21.34 5.28
C GLY A 338 2.11 19.97 5.92
N TRP A 339 2.83 19.64 7.02
CA TRP A 339 2.61 18.36 7.70
C TRP A 339 1.13 18.17 8.01
N SER A 340 0.60 17.10 7.45
CA SER A 340 -0.81 16.76 7.54
C SER A 340 -0.98 15.27 7.25
N PHE A 341 -2.04 14.70 7.80
CA PHE A 341 -2.37 13.30 7.64
C PHE A 341 -3.88 13.09 7.74
N ASP A 342 -4.36 12.01 7.16
CA ASP A 342 -5.74 11.58 7.27
C ASP A 342 -5.95 10.78 8.56
N VAL A 343 -7.14 10.90 9.15
CA VAL A 343 -7.57 10.16 10.33
C VAL A 343 -8.92 9.52 10.01
N ARG A 344 -8.94 8.21 10.08
CA ARG A 344 -10.13 7.38 9.84
C ARG A 344 -10.59 6.73 11.13
N PRO A 345 -11.83 6.21 11.19
CA PRO A 345 -12.29 5.50 12.38
C PRO A 345 -11.36 4.36 12.79
N ASP A 346 -11.13 4.25 14.09
CA ASP A 346 -10.33 3.18 14.66
C ASP A 346 -10.95 1.81 14.39
N LEU A 347 -10.11 0.79 14.31
CA LEU A 347 -10.55 -0.59 14.23
C LEU A 347 -10.90 -1.14 15.63
N ASP A 348 -11.77 -2.14 15.67
CA ASP A 348 -11.92 -2.97 16.85
C ASP A 348 -10.59 -3.68 17.18
N VAL A 349 -10.22 -3.71 18.47
CA VAL A 349 -8.95 -4.29 18.91
C VAL A 349 -8.90 -5.78 18.59
N PRO A 350 -7.95 -6.23 17.75
CA PRO A 350 -7.79 -7.64 17.42
C PRO A 350 -7.42 -8.49 18.64
N GLY A 351 -7.88 -9.76 18.66
CA GLY A 351 -7.64 -10.68 19.77
C GLY A 351 -6.16 -10.88 20.09
N PHE A 352 -5.30 -10.90 19.09
CA PHE A 352 -3.85 -11.07 19.25
C PHE A 352 -3.19 -9.84 19.90
N GLN A 353 -3.59 -8.62 19.56
CA GLN A 353 -3.08 -7.40 20.22
C GLN A 353 -3.54 -7.34 21.68
N ARG A 354 -4.83 -7.61 21.93
CA ARG A 354 -5.37 -7.64 23.31
C ARG A 354 -4.61 -8.63 24.19
N ARG A 355 -4.34 -9.85 23.69
CA ARG A 355 -3.59 -10.87 24.44
C ARG A 355 -2.16 -10.46 24.71
N LEU A 356 -1.48 -9.82 23.75
CA LEU A 356 -0.12 -9.31 23.99
C LEU A 356 -0.12 -8.21 25.05
N ASP A 357 -1.10 -7.29 24.99
CA ASP A 357 -1.22 -6.17 25.94
C ASP A 357 -1.58 -6.62 27.35
N GLU A 358 -2.43 -7.64 27.53
CA GLU A 358 -2.78 -8.22 28.83
C GLU A 358 -1.55 -8.72 29.60
N GLY A 359 -0.48 -9.11 28.92
CA GLY A 359 0.78 -9.56 29.51
C GLY A 359 1.80 -8.44 29.80
N ARG A 360 1.44 -7.15 29.61
CA ARG A 360 2.33 -6.01 29.86
C ARG A 360 2.80 -5.94 31.31
N ALA A 361 3.91 -5.24 31.55
CA ALA A 361 4.39 -4.96 32.91
C ALA A 361 3.41 -4.05 33.67
N GLY A 362 3.36 -4.17 34.98
CA GLY A 362 2.38 -3.45 35.79
C GLY A 362 2.58 -1.93 35.90
N ASP A 363 3.68 -1.41 35.35
CA ASP A 363 4.03 0.02 35.24
C ASP A 363 3.80 0.60 33.83
N GLU A 364 3.34 -0.22 32.88
CA GLU A 364 2.99 0.19 31.54
C GLU A 364 1.49 0.53 31.43
N ASP A 365 1.18 1.53 30.61
CA ASP A 365 -0.19 1.95 30.35
C ASP A 365 -0.96 0.89 29.57
N GLU A 366 -2.25 0.80 29.80
CA GLU A 366 -3.17 -0.06 29.04
C GLU A 366 -3.19 0.40 27.58
N GLY A 367 -3.11 -0.58 26.66
CA GLY A 367 -3.08 -0.30 25.22
C GLY A 367 -1.68 -0.08 24.65
N THR A 368 -0.60 -0.20 25.44
CA THR A 368 0.77 -0.02 24.95
C THR A 368 1.09 -0.89 23.72
N PHE A 369 0.51 -2.10 23.65
CA PHE A 369 0.69 -3.06 22.54
C PHE A 369 -0.53 -3.17 21.62
N VAL A 370 -1.41 -2.18 21.66
CA VAL A 370 -2.55 -2.04 20.76
C VAL A 370 -2.26 -0.94 19.75
N ASN A 371 -2.55 -1.20 18.48
CA ASN A 371 -2.49 -0.22 17.39
C ASN A 371 -3.68 -0.45 16.45
N VAL A 372 -4.69 0.37 16.64
CA VAL A 372 -5.95 0.32 15.87
C VAL A 372 -6.28 1.66 15.23
N ASP A 373 -5.46 2.67 15.50
CA ASP A 373 -5.60 4.02 14.97
C ASP A 373 -5.29 4.00 13.47
N VAL A 374 -6.24 4.38 12.64
CA VAL A 374 -6.05 4.44 11.19
C VAL A 374 -5.68 5.88 10.82
N GLN A 375 -4.38 6.17 10.87
CA GLN A 375 -3.83 7.50 10.60
C GLN A 375 -2.65 7.38 9.64
N TYR A 376 -2.67 8.15 8.53
CA TYR A 376 -1.66 8.04 7.49
C TYR A 376 -1.55 9.30 6.65
N SER A 377 -0.36 9.56 6.13
CA SER A 377 -0.13 10.47 5.01
C SER A 377 -0.03 9.69 3.72
N TYR A 378 -0.44 10.26 2.59
CA TYR A 378 -0.33 9.56 1.32
C TYR A 378 -0.04 10.51 0.15
N SER A 379 0.44 9.95 -0.94
CA SER A 379 0.60 10.61 -2.23
C SER A 379 0.33 9.61 -3.35
N VAL A 380 -0.53 9.97 -4.28
CA VAL A 380 -0.76 9.21 -5.50
C VAL A 380 -0.17 9.98 -6.66
N LEU A 381 0.79 9.35 -7.37
CA LEU A 381 1.50 9.95 -8.48
C LEU A 381 1.10 9.27 -9.80
N ARG A 382 0.98 10.06 -10.88
CA ARG A 382 0.65 9.57 -12.22
C ARG A 382 1.53 10.26 -13.27
N THR A 383 1.67 9.59 -14.41
CA THR A 383 2.47 10.10 -15.56
C THR A 383 1.60 10.54 -16.74
N ASP A 384 0.28 10.34 -16.68
CA ASP A 384 -0.67 10.71 -17.72
C ASP A 384 -1.23 12.15 -17.60
N GLY A 385 -0.82 12.87 -16.55
CA GLY A 385 -1.27 14.24 -16.31
C GLY A 385 -2.62 14.36 -15.60
N GLU A 386 -3.30 13.24 -15.33
CA GLU A 386 -4.58 13.24 -14.62
C GLU A 386 -4.42 13.76 -13.18
N ARG A 387 -5.46 14.48 -12.72
CA ARG A 387 -5.58 15.02 -11.35
C ARG A 387 -6.96 14.67 -10.81
N ARG A 388 -7.04 14.35 -9.52
CA ARG A 388 -8.34 14.11 -8.86
C ARG A 388 -9.25 15.32 -8.99
N LEU A 389 -8.70 16.52 -8.78
CA LEU A 389 -9.37 17.80 -8.94
C LEU A 389 -8.50 18.73 -9.79
N ASP A 390 -9.02 19.22 -10.90
CA ASP A 390 -8.35 20.25 -11.72
C ASP A 390 -8.82 21.65 -11.30
N VAL A 391 -8.47 22.03 -10.08
CA VAL A 391 -8.79 23.33 -9.49
C VAL A 391 -7.52 24.12 -9.26
N ARG A 392 -7.56 25.40 -9.65
CA ARG A 392 -6.43 26.33 -9.51
C ARG A 392 -6.84 27.62 -8.83
N GLY A 393 -5.95 28.15 -7.99
CA GLY A 393 -6.08 29.47 -7.41
C GLY A 393 -6.08 30.55 -8.48
N ASN A 394 -7.10 31.40 -8.47
CA ASN A 394 -7.18 32.58 -9.34
C ASN A 394 -6.93 33.84 -8.51
N PRO A 395 -5.79 34.56 -8.73
CA PRO A 395 -5.43 35.73 -7.93
C PRO A 395 -6.40 36.90 -8.06
N ALA A 396 -7.28 36.89 -9.10
CA ALA A 396 -8.34 37.89 -9.23
C ALA A 396 -9.54 37.62 -8.31
N ARG A 397 -9.68 36.39 -7.80
CA ARG A 397 -10.80 35.96 -6.93
C ARG A 397 -10.33 35.59 -5.54
N PHE A 398 -9.23 34.84 -5.41
CA PHE A 398 -8.80 34.26 -4.15
C PHE A 398 -7.51 34.90 -3.62
N ALA A 399 -7.44 35.10 -2.32
CA ALA A 399 -6.20 35.41 -1.62
C ALA A 399 -5.28 34.18 -1.62
N LYS A 400 -3.96 34.40 -1.65
CA LYS A 400 -2.95 33.35 -1.58
C LYS A 400 -2.37 33.30 -0.16
N MET A 401 -2.23 32.13 0.42
CA MET A 401 -1.71 31.95 1.77
C MET A 401 -0.27 32.47 1.93
N ALA A 402 0.57 32.36 0.88
CA ALA A 402 1.90 32.98 0.89
C ALA A 402 1.89 34.50 1.07
N GLU A 403 0.78 35.17 0.87
CA GLU A 403 0.63 36.63 0.96
C GLU A 403 -0.34 37.05 2.08
N MET A 404 -0.66 36.14 3.02
CA MET A 404 -1.70 36.35 4.04
C MET A 404 -1.46 37.55 4.95
N GLU A 405 -0.21 37.98 5.17
CA GLU A 405 0.13 39.17 5.92
C GLU A 405 -0.62 40.41 5.45
N ARG A 406 -0.89 40.52 4.12
CA ARG A 406 -1.62 41.65 3.52
C ARG A 406 -3.11 41.69 3.88
N HIS A 407 -3.61 40.55 4.35
CA HIS A 407 -5.03 40.31 4.56
C HIS A 407 -5.43 40.29 6.05
N VAL A 408 -4.49 40.48 6.96
CA VAL A 408 -4.76 40.50 8.40
C VAL A 408 -5.83 41.56 8.71
N THR A 409 -6.85 41.17 9.49
CA THR A 409 -8.06 41.96 9.83
C THR A 409 -9.03 42.22 8.66
N ASN A 410 -8.78 41.65 7.50
CA ASN A 410 -9.68 41.76 6.35
C ASN A 410 -10.51 40.48 6.16
N ARG A 411 -11.68 40.64 5.54
CA ARG A 411 -12.43 39.50 4.99
C ARG A 411 -12.00 39.25 3.55
N ILE A 412 -11.80 38.00 3.24
CA ILE A 412 -11.24 37.53 1.97
C ILE A 412 -12.01 36.33 1.47
N ASP A 413 -11.86 36.06 0.15
CA ASP A 413 -12.21 34.79 -0.44
C ASP A 413 -10.93 33.95 -0.59
N LEU A 414 -11.00 32.66 -0.26
CA LEU A 414 -9.87 31.76 -0.19
C LEU A 414 -10.23 30.42 -0.82
N LEU A 415 -9.28 29.81 -1.52
CA LEU A 415 -9.33 28.41 -1.94
C LEU A 415 -8.32 27.63 -1.11
N ALA A 416 -8.76 26.59 -0.41
CA ALA A 416 -7.89 25.82 0.47
C ALA A 416 -8.26 24.33 0.50
N VAL A 417 -7.30 23.50 0.85
CA VAL A 417 -7.47 22.06 1.11
C VAL A 417 -7.65 21.87 2.62
N LYS A 418 -8.57 21.00 3.03
CA LYS A 418 -8.68 20.55 4.41
C LYS A 418 -7.58 19.55 4.74
N LEU A 419 -6.77 19.83 5.76
CA LEU A 419 -5.55 19.10 6.10
C LEU A 419 -5.59 18.40 7.46
N SER A 420 -6.71 18.46 8.16
CA SER A 420 -6.87 17.79 9.46
C SER A 420 -8.32 17.47 9.77
N HIS A 421 -8.51 16.52 10.69
CA HIS A 421 -9.73 16.41 11.49
C HIS A 421 -9.89 17.64 12.41
N ASP A 422 -10.92 17.65 13.25
CA ASP A 422 -11.11 18.73 14.24
C ASP A 422 -10.00 18.65 15.31
N LEU A 423 -9.16 19.68 15.37
CA LEU A 423 -8.03 19.80 16.30
C LEU A 423 -8.40 20.50 17.61
N SER A 424 -9.68 20.85 17.81
CA SER A 424 -10.08 21.67 18.93
C SER A 424 -10.09 20.92 20.26
N GLU A 425 -9.55 21.54 21.30
CA GLU A 425 -9.76 21.18 22.70
C GLU A 425 -10.88 22.00 23.34
N GLY A 426 -11.45 22.96 22.60
CA GLY A 426 -12.39 23.96 23.10
C GLY A 426 -13.78 23.91 22.46
N ASN A 427 -14.48 25.04 22.50
CA ASN A 427 -15.85 25.13 21.98
C ASN A 427 -15.93 25.38 20.47
N ASN A 428 -14.86 25.90 19.86
CA ASN A 428 -14.81 26.19 18.43
C ASN A 428 -14.05 25.10 17.72
N GLN A 429 -14.62 24.56 16.65
CA GLN A 429 -13.90 23.59 15.80
C GLN A 429 -12.73 24.28 15.10
N VAL A 430 -11.61 23.55 14.99
CA VAL A 430 -10.36 24.05 14.39
C VAL A 430 -9.85 23.03 13.38
N PHE A 431 -9.71 23.46 12.14
CA PHE A 431 -9.21 22.60 11.06
C PHE A 431 -7.97 23.22 10.44
N LYS A 432 -6.89 22.45 10.31
CA LYS A 432 -5.75 22.89 9.51
C LYS A 432 -6.16 22.94 8.05
N ILE A 433 -5.77 24.00 7.36
CA ILE A 433 -6.01 24.19 5.93
C ILE A 433 -4.73 24.68 5.24
N GLY A 434 -4.62 24.42 3.94
CA GLY A 434 -3.48 24.83 3.12
C GLY A 434 -3.87 25.08 1.67
N ASP A 435 -3.06 25.81 0.93
CA ASP A 435 -3.21 25.98 -0.53
C ASP A 435 -1.93 25.58 -1.30
N GLY A 436 -0.94 25.05 -0.59
CA GLY A 436 0.36 24.64 -1.13
C GLY A 436 1.36 25.80 -1.25
N SER A 437 0.96 27.04 -0.97
CA SER A 437 1.84 28.22 -1.01
C SER A 437 2.26 28.72 0.38
N GLU A 438 1.67 28.19 1.44
CA GLU A 438 1.84 28.65 2.81
C GLU A 438 3.26 28.43 3.34
N ALA A 439 3.79 29.44 4.03
CA ALA A 439 5.07 29.37 4.76
C ALA A 439 4.86 29.23 6.29
N VAL A 440 3.64 29.42 6.78
CA VAL A 440 3.22 29.26 8.17
C VAL A 440 1.86 28.57 8.21
N ASP A 441 1.52 27.98 9.36
CA ASP A 441 0.26 27.27 9.50
C ASP A 441 -0.96 28.18 9.36
N HIS A 442 -2.02 27.65 8.77
CA HIS A 442 -3.31 28.30 8.61
C HIS A 442 -4.41 27.40 9.17
N TYR A 443 -5.30 27.96 9.97
CA TYR A 443 -6.41 27.23 10.59
C TYR A 443 -7.75 27.89 10.27
N ALA A 444 -8.71 27.11 9.80
CA ALA A 444 -10.11 27.50 9.77
C ALA A 444 -10.70 27.31 11.17
N VAL A 445 -11.10 28.40 11.82
CA VAL A 445 -11.68 28.39 13.16
C VAL A 445 -13.17 28.66 13.06
N ARG A 446 -14.01 27.62 13.24
CA ARG A 446 -15.46 27.71 13.15
C ARG A 446 -16.05 28.20 14.45
N THR A 447 -16.37 29.47 14.48
CA THR A 447 -16.92 30.18 15.70
C THR A 447 -18.43 30.16 15.74
N ARG A 448 -19.11 29.94 14.60
CA ARG A 448 -20.55 29.79 14.46
C ARG A 448 -20.89 28.66 13.53
N ASP A 449 -21.72 27.74 13.99
CA ASP A 449 -22.27 26.66 13.21
C ASP A 449 -23.50 27.15 12.44
N THR A 450 -23.41 27.14 11.11
CA THR A 450 -24.48 27.54 10.22
C THR A 450 -24.54 26.59 9.03
N VAL A 451 -25.69 26.55 8.32
CA VAL A 451 -25.83 25.79 7.07
C VAL A 451 -24.84 26.30 5.99
N LEU A 452 -24.47 27.60 6.05
CA LEU A 452 -23.58 28.22 5.04
C LEU A 452 -22.14 27.74 5.16
N ASN A 453 -21.72 27.20 6.30
CA ASN A 453 -20.35 26.80 6.57
C ASN A 453 -20.25 25.35 7.09
N ALA A 454 -21.28 24.54 6.86
CA ALA A 454 -21.29 23.14 7.30
C ALA A 454 -20.15 22.35 6.65
N ASP A 455 -19.86 22.61 5.38
CA ASP A 455 -18.89 21.88 4.59
C ASP A 455 -17.46 21.90 5.20
N VAL A 456 -17.10 22.93 6.00
CA VAL A 456 -15.78 22.91 6.66
C VAL A 456 -15.64 21.78 7.67
N ALA A 457 -16.74 21.37 8.32
CA ALA A 457 -16.76 20.24 9.24
C ALA A 457 -16.97 18.90 8.49
N ASP A 458 -17.87 18.90 7.52
CA ASP A 458 -18.34 17.69 6.81
C ASP A 458 -17.36 17.21 5.72
N ALA A 459 -16.44 18.07 5.26
CA ALA A 459 -15.41 17.69 4.29
C ALA A 459 -14.40 16.70 4.86
N ASP A 460 -13.92 15.80 4.03
CA ASP A 460 -12.84 14.87 4.34
C ASP A 460 -11.44 15.52 4.20
N TYR A 461 -10.41 14.83 4.71
CA TYR A 461 -9.02 15.20 4.46
C TYR A 461 -8.72 15.20 2.95
N GLY A 462 -8.04 16.22 2.47
CA GLY A 462 -7.70 16.36 1.04
C GLY A 462 -8.80 16.99 0.19
N ASP A 463 -9.99 17.26 0.75
CA ASP A 463 -11.04 17.98 0.04
C ASP A 463 -10.69 19.46 -0.13
N VAL A 464 -11.04 19.99 -1.30
CA VAL A 464 -10.86 21.39 -1.63
C VAL A 464 -12.11 22.17 -1.26
N LEU A 465 -11.92 23.23 -0.51
CA LEU A 465 -12.97 24.13 -0.01
C LEU A 465 -12.78 25.55 -0.58
N VAL A 466 -13.88 26.17 -0.96
CA VAL A 466 -13.96 27.61 -1.24
C VAL A 466 -14.53 28.30 -0.02
N PHE A 467 -13.79 29.23 0.54
CA PHE A 467 -14.24 30.13 1.59
C PHE A 467 -14.57 31.48 0.99
N GLU A 468 -15.77 31.97 1.19
CA GLU A 468 -16.16 33.34 0.82
C GLU A 468 -16.39 34.19 2.09
N ASN A 469 -15.82 35.38 2.08
CA ASN A 469 -15.96 36.36 3.19
C ASN A 469 -15.40 35.86 4.53
N VAL A 470 -14.32 35.05 4.54
CA VAL A 470 -13.66 34.60 5.78
C VAL A 470 -12.75 35.67 6.36
N LEU A 471 -12.78 35.87 7.68
CA LEU A 471 -11.96 36.88 8.36
C LEU A 471 -10.58 36.34 8.69
N SER A 472 -9.52 36.95 8.16
CA SER A 472 -8.13 36.59 8.47
C SER A 472 -7.61 37.31 9.70
N LEU A 473 -7.09 36.58 10.67
CA LEU A 473 -6.43 37.09 11.88
C LEU A 473 -5.06 36.42 12.06
N TRP A 474 -4.11 37.19 12.55
CA TRP A 474 -2.83 36.65 13.00
C TRP A 474 -2.92 36.24 14.47
N ASN A 475 -2.44 35.07 14.81
CA ASN A 475 -2.35 34.51 16.15
C ASN A 475 -0.88 34.52 16.59
N ASP A 476 -0.52 35.47 17.46
CA ASP A 476 0.86 35.65 17.95
C ASP A 476 1.31 34.46 18.82
N ASP A 477 0.41 33.80 19.54
CA ASP A 477 0.72 32.72 20.47
C ASP A 477 1.13 31.45 19.70
N GLU A 478 0.47 31.15 18.57
CA GLU A 478 0.71 29.99 17.74
C GLU A 478 1.65 30.27 16.55
N GLY A 479 1.90 31.54 16.23
CA GLY A 479 2.65 31.93 15.04
C GLY A 479 1.97 31.50 13.74
N ALA A 480 0.63 31.59 13.68
CA ALA A 480 -0.21 31.07 12.61
C ALA A 480 -1.32 32.05 12.23
N TYR A 481 -1.96 31.81 11.08
CA TYR A 481 -3.17 32.55 10.69
C TYR A 481 -4.42 31.76 11.08
N ASN A 482 -5.35 32.46 11.73
CA ASN A 482 -6.70 31.98 12.01
C ASN A 482 -7.68 32.61 11.02
N LEU A 483 -8.30 31.77 10.19
CA LEU A 483 -9.37 32.12 9.27
C LEU A 483 -10.68 31.88 10.01
N VAL A 484 -11.29 32.96 10.49
CA VAL A 484 -12.50 32.87 11.32
C VAL A 484 -13.72 32.66 10.45
N VAL A 485 -14.32 31.46 10.60
CA VAL A 485 -15.56 31.03 9.95
C VAL A 485 -16.72 31.33 10.90
N ASP A 486 -17.51 32.34 10.57
CA ASP A 486 -18.63 32.81 11.36
C ASP A 486 -19.95 32.75 10.56
N ASP A 487 -21.00 33.46 11.02
CA ASP A 487 -22.32 33.50 10.36
C ASP A 487 -22.36 34.33 9.06
N GLU A 488 -21.27 35.05 8.73
CA GLU A 488 -21.13 35.78 7.47
C GLU A 488 -20.25 35.03 6.45
N THR A 489 -19.67 33.90 6.86
CA THR A 489 -18.77 33.10 6.01
C THR A 489 -19.51 31.97 5.32
N LEU A 490 -19.35 31.88 4.01
CA LEU A 490 -19.82 30.72 3.23
C LEU A 490 -18.63 29.79 2.96
N VAL A 491 -18.84 28.49 3.12
CA VAL A 491 -17.85 27.46 2.78
C VAL A 491 -18.55 26.41 1.91
N ASP A 492 -18.02 26.23 0.71
CA ASP A 492 -18.51 25.22 -0.23
C ASP A 492 -17.40 24.22 -0.57
N ARG A 493 -17.73 22.94 -0.54
CA ARG A 493 -16.85 21.87 -1.04
C ARG A 493 -16.83 21.89 -2.57
N VAL A 494 -15.63 21.85 -3.14
CA VAL A 494 -15.43 21.71 -4.58
C VAL A 494 -15.54 20.24 -4.95
N ALA A 495 -16.51 19.87 -5.75
CA ALA A 495 -16.80 18.48 -6.15
C ALA A 495 -15.82 17.94 -7.21
#